data_103ea5dc0bec19e96a764ec55d0a1382
#
_entry.id   103ea5dc0bec19e96a764ec55d0a1382
#
_cell.length_a   1.000
_cell.length_b   1.000
_cell.length_c   1.000
_cell.angle_alpha   90.00
_cell.angle_beta   90.00
_cell.angle_gamma   90.00
#
_symmetry.space_group_name_H-M   'P 1'
#
loop_
_entity.id
_entity.type
_entity.pdbx_description
1 polymer ?
#
loop_
_entity_poly.entity_id
_entity_poly.type
_entity_poly.pdbx_seq_one_letter_code
_entity_poly.pdbx_strand_id
1 'polypeptide(L)'
;MADEIATLISSVGLTNETFLVLCVIAVIVIGAIVVIITSRPILDIYPYLTPSASVRARKGRLFDEKQLSEIVETNNVHEFENYLKGVPDYADVLEEYPVDKALDIQCADTYEFVARIAPKEIRSSFVVMSKKTDINNIKSLLTAKEVGLTEEETEDLLIPRGVLYEDLRSLIDADGVTDVVTSLDGTEYAAVLEDALPKYENSGMVLALESALDKYYLESLLRSSNVPADENKQILFSYVGTQVDIANLKLIIRAKKDNLSYDDIAPYILEDGYQLREWKLKDLMESPDVTNVISGLEGTKYSDVLTDAMAKYNENASIAVFEKALDAYLSKSAKSLSMKKPLGIGPIIGYVSQKETEIKNLKIIANGL
;
A
#
# COMPACT_ATOMS: atom_id res chain seq x y z
N MET A 1 63.53 -9.57 20.70
CA MET A 1 62.13 -9.03 20.53
C MET A 1 61.93 -7.67 21.17
N ALA A 2 62.14 -7.44 22.48
CA ALA A 2 61.99 -6.13 23.10
C ALA A 2 63.00 -5.10 22.54
N ASP A 3 64.25 -5.48 22.36
CA ASP A 3 65.31 -4.60 21.80
C ASP A 3 65.11 -4.31 20.31
N GLU A 4 64.58 -5.25 19.55
CA GLU A 4 64.23 -5.05 18.12
C GLU A 4 63.06 -4.06 17.94
N ILE A 5 62.06 -4.14 18.82
CA ILE A 5 60.95 -3.20 18.85
C ILE A 5 61.42 -1.79 19.22
N ALA A 6 62.28 -1.67 20.24
CA ALA A 6 62.88 -0.38 20.65
C ALA A 6 63.73 0.25 19.54
N THR A 7 64.48 -0.57 18.79
CA THR A 7 65.29 -0.12 17.65
C THR A 7 64.40 0.33 16.46
N LEU A 8 63.31 -0.34 16.19
CA LEU A 8 62.29 0.03 15.18
C LEU A 8 61.61 1.37 15.57
N ILE A 9 61.22 1.53 16.81
CA ILE A 9 60.58 2.75 17.33
C ILE A 9 61.51 3.95 17.20
N SER A 10 62.79 3.79 17.55
CA SER A 10 63.80 4.86 17.42
C SER A 10 64.13 5.19 15.97
N SER A 11 64.06 4.22 15.05
CA SER A 11 64.29 4.45 13.61
C SER A 11 63.19 5.30 12.93
N VAL A 12 61.99 5.36 13.51
CA VAL A 12 60.88 6.20 13.05
C VAL A 12 60.84 7.55 13.78
N GLY A 13 61.83 7.84 14.66
CA GLY A 13 61.92 9.11 15.38
C GLY A 13 60.95 9.24 16.56
N LEU A 14 60.38 8.13 17.04
CA LEU A 14 59.45 8.10 18.17
C LEU A 14 60.20 7.78 19.48
N THR A 15 59.82 8.42 20.58
CA THR A 15 60.23 7.99 21.90
C THR A 15 59.34 6.86 22.42
N ASN A 16 59.81 6.05 23.36
CA ASN A 16 59.00 4.97 23.95
C ASN A 16 57.71 5.51 24.57
N GLU A 17 57.69 6.74 25.09
CA GLU A 17 56.52 7.38 25.65
C GLU A 17 55.52 7.74 24.55
N THR A 18 55.96 8.33 23.44
CA THR A 18 55.10 8.67 22.30
C THR A 18 54.52 7.42 21.60
N PHE A 19 55.33 6.34 21.54
CA PHE A 19 54.85 5.07 21.02
C PHE A 19 53.74 4.46 21.91
N LEU A 20 53.92 4.51 23.23
CA LEU A 20 52.89 4.00 24.16
C LEU A 20 51.61 4.81 24.09
N VAL A 21 51.70 6.15 23.97
CA VAL A 21 50.54 7.01 23.76
C VAL A 21 49.81 6.67 22.44
N LEU A 22 50.54 6.45 21.35
CA LEU A 22 49.97 6.02 20.07
C LEU A 22 49.27 4.65 20.15
N CYS A 23 49.85 3.70 20.88
CA CYS A 23 49.23 2.40 21.12
C CYS A 23 47.92 2.54 21.90
N VAL A 24 47.87 3.36 22.92
CA VAL A 24 46.66 3.65 23.71
C VAL A 24 45.59 4.28 22.82
N ILE A 25 45.97 5.28 22.02
CA ILE A 25 45.04 5.91 21.05
C ILE A 25 44.52 4.89 20.06
N ALA A 26 45.38 4.03 19.50
CA ALA A 26 45.00 2.98 18.58
C ALA A 26 43.97 1.99 19.19
N VAL A 27 44.18 1.58 20.43
CA VAL A 27 43.28 0.69 21.17
C VAL A 27 41.93 1.39 21.40
N ILE A 28 41.93 2.68 21.76
CA ILE A 28 40.66 3.43 21.92
C ILE A 28 39.94 3.56 20.61
N VAL A 29 40.62 3.87 19.51
CA VAL A 29 40.00 3.97 18.17
C VAL A 29 39.46 2.63 17.71
N ILE A 30 40.20 1.55 17.85
CA ILE A 30 39.75 0.19 17.52
C ILE A 30 38.51 -0.17 18.39
N GLY A 31 38.58 0.10 19.69
CA GLY A 31 37.48 -0.13 20.61
C GLY A 31 36.23 0.66 20.20
N ALA A 32 36.37 1.93 19.84
CA ALA A 32 35.27 2.76 19.33
C ALA A 32 34.69 2.21 18.02
N ILE A 33 35.51 1.76 17.08
CA ILE A 33 35.10 1.15 15.83
C ILE A 33 34.32 -0.14 16.11
N VAL A 34 34.82 -1.00 17.00
CA VAL A 34 34.13 -2.24 17.39
C VAL A 34 32.76 -1.93 18.00
N VAL A 35 32.68 -0.95 18.91
CA VAL A 35 31.41 -0.53 19.52
C VAL A 35 30.43 -0.03 18.45
N ILE A 36 30.89 0.82 17.52
CA ILE A 36 30.06 1.33 16.43
C ILE A 36 29.52 0.19 15.56
N ILE A 37 30.39 -0.76 15.15
CA ILE A 37 30.01 -1.88 14.30
C ILE A 37 29.01 -2.82 15.01
N THR A 38 29.27 -3.15 16.27
CA THR A 38 28.40 -4.04 17.05
C THR A 38 27.09 -3.40 17.47
N SER A 39 27.03 -2.06 17.58
CA SER A 39 25.82 -1.33 17.95
C SER A 39 24.89 -1.05 16.75
N ARG A 40 25.42 -1.05 15.52
CA ARG A 40 24.60 -0.78 14.29
C ARG A 40 23.33 -1.63 14.20
N PRO A 41 23.35 -2.96 14.36
CA PRO A 41 22.13 -3.75 14.26
C PRO A 41 21.06 -3.37 15.30
N ILE A 42 21.48 -2.91 16.48
CA ILE A 42 20.57 -2.45 17.54
C ILE A 42 19.96 -1.10 17.16
N LEU A 43 20.78 -0.19 16.64
CA LEU A 43 20.34 1.13 16.20
C LEU A 43 19.34 1.05 15.04
N ASP A 44 19.52 0.09 14.13
CA ASP A 44 18.62 -0.15 13.00
C ASP A 44 17.24 -0.71 13.44
N ILE A 45 17.21 -1.46 14.53
CA ILE A 45 15.97 -2.07 15.07
C ILE A 45 15.22 -1.09 15.97
N TYR A 46 15.94 -0.24 16.70
CA TYR A 46 15.37 0.62 17.75
C TYR A 46 14.18 1.46 17.29
N PRO A 47 14.17 2.12 16.10
CA PRO A 47 13.04 2.91 15.62
C PRO A 47 11.77 2.08 15.40
N TYR A 48 11.90 0.76 15.21
CA TYR A 48 10.79 -0.15 14.92
C TYR A 48 10.20 -0.86 16.15
N LEU A 49 10.84 -0.79 17.32
CA LEU A 49 10.39 -1.55 18.50
C LEU A 49 8.98 -1.14 18.95
N THR A 50 8.76 0.15 19.16
CA THR A 50 7.44 0.67 19.59
C THR A 50 6.38 0.50 18.51
N PRO A 51 6.61 0.87 17.24
CA PRO A 51 5.68 0.58 16.15
C PRO A 51 5.31 -0.91 16.04
N SER A 52 6.31 -1.79 16.08
CA SER A 52 6.08 -3.24 15.98
C SER A 52 5.26 -3.78 17.15
N ALA A 53 5.50 -3.31 18.36
CA ALA A 53 4.71 -3.71 19.53
C ALA A 53 3.26 -3.23 19.39
N SER A 54 3.05 -1.97 18.96
CA SER A 54 1.73 -1.36 18.79
C SER A 54 0.89 -2.08 17.73
N VAL A 55 1.49 -2.41 16.56
CA VAL A 55 0.75 -3.13 15.50
C VAL A 55 0.49 -4.58 15.87
N ARG A 56 1.39 -5.24 16.63
CA ARG A 56 1.15 -6.62 17.11
C ARG A 56 -0.02 -6.70 18.08
N ALA A 57 -0.17 -5.71 18.96
CA ALA A 57 -1.31 -5.63 19.88
C ALA A 57 -2.63 -5.49 19.10
N ARG A 58 -2.67 -4.67 18.04
CA ARG A 58 -3.85 -4.53 17.18
C ARG A 58 -4.08 -5.75 16.29
N LYS A 59 -3.01 -6.36 15.77
CA LYS A 59 -3.11 -7.58 14.98
C LYS A 59 -3.77 -8.74 15.73
N GLY A 60 -3.56 -8.84 17.05
CA GLY A 60 -4.22 -9.84 17.90
C GLY A 60 -5.74 -9.66 18.02
N ARG A 61 -6.31 -8.57 17.48
CA ARG A 61 -7.75 -8.29 17.43
C ARG A 61 -8.37 -8.51 16.06
N LEU A 62 -7.56 -8.82 15.04
CA LEU A 62 -8.08 -9.20 13.73
C LEU A 62 -8.79 -10.55 13.79
N PHE A 63 -9.80 -10.72 12.97
CA PHE A 63 -10.57 -11.96 12.90
C PHE A 63 -9.67 -13.14 12.44
N ASP A 64 -9.78 -14.25 13.14
CA ASP A 64 -9.23 -15.51 12.70
C ASP A 64 -10.17 -16.22 11.70
N GLU A 65 -9.72 -17.35 11.14
CA GLU A 65 -10.49 -18.11 10.14
C GLU A 65 -11.83 -18.63 10.72
N LYS A 66 -11.84 -18.98 12.01
CA LYS A 66 -13.06 -19.47 12.68
C LYS A 66 -14.07 -18.35 12.83
N GLN A 67 -13.64 -17.19 13.33
CA GLN A 67 -14.49 -16.00 13.46
C GLN A 67 -15.03 -15.53 12.11
N LEU A 68 -14.21 -15.54 11.05
CA LEU A 68 -14.67 -15.22 9.71
C LEU A 68 -15.71 -16.23 9.21
N SER A 69 -15.54 -17.53 9.53
CA SER A 69 -16.55 -18.54 9.18
C SER A 69 -17.87 -18.33 9.93
N GLU A 70 -17.80 -17.96 11.21
CA GLU A 70 -18.99 -17.62 12.01
C GLU A 70 -19.72 -16.38 11.44
N ILE A 71 -18.97 -15.38 10.97
CA ILE A 71 -19.53 -14.18 10.33
C ILE A 71 -20.24 -14.53 9.01
N VAL A 72 -19.67 -15.42 8.20
CA VAL A 72 -20.26 -15.87 6.93
C VAL A 72 -21.59 -16.62 7.14
N GLU A 73 -21.80 -17.22 8.31
CA GLU A 73 -23.04 -17.93 8.67
C GLU A 73 -24.18 -16.99 9.12
N THR A 74 -23.92 -15.67 9.26
CA THR A 74 -24.98 -14.69 9.56
C THR A 74 -26.01 -14.62 8.42
N ASN A 75 -27.30 -14.47 8.76
CA ASN A 75 -28.38 -14.57 7.78
C ASN A 75 -28.87 -13.20 7.29
N ASN A 76 -28.46 -12.13 7.94
CA ASN A 76 -28.87 -10.77 7.59
C ASN A 76 -27.89 -9.73 8.15
N VAL A 77 -27.97 -8.52 7.62
CA VAL A 77 -27.10 -7.39 7.99
C VAL A 77 -27.16 -7.08 9.50
N HIS A 78 -28.32 -7.24 10.15
CA HIS A 78 -28.45 -6.95 11.58
C HIS A 78 -27.68 -7.95 12.46
N GLU A 79 -27.71 -9.24 12.14
CA GLU A 79 -26.88 -10.25 12.85
C GLU A 79 -25.40 -9.99 12.63
N PHE A 80 -25.01 -9.67 11.39
CA PHE A 80 -23.64 -9.29 11.06
C PHE A 80 -23.17 -8.05 11.84
N GLU A 81 -23.97 -6.99 11.88
CA GLU A 81 -23.69 -5.78 12.64
C GLU A 81 -23.55 -6.06 14.13
N ASN A 82 -24.46 -6.85 14.72
CA ASN A 82 -24.38 -7.23 16.12
C ASN A 82 -23.12 -8.03 16.45
N TYR A 83 -22.68 -8.89 15.54
CA TYR A 83 -21.43 -9.61 15.71
C TYR A 83 -20.24 -8.63 15.76
N LEU A 84 -20.19 -7.67 14.83
CA LEU A 84 -19.12 -6.66 14.76
C LEU A 84 -19.14 -5.72 15.97
N LYS A 85 -20.31 -5.35 16.50
CA LYS A 85 -20.44 -4.55 17.75
C LYS A 85 -19.81 -5.23 18.96
N GLY A 86 -19.66 -6.55 18.95
CA GLY A 86 -18.92 -7.31 19.95
C GLY A 86 -17.40 -7.13 19.89
N VAL A 87 -16.86 -6.48 18.84
CA VAL A 87 -15.43 -6.30 18.61
C VAL A 87 -15.03 -4.85 18.85
N PRO A 88 -14.10 -4.58 19.79
CA PRO A 88 -13.75 -3.21 20.19
C PRO A 88 -13.34 -2.27 19.04
N ASP A 89 -12.73 -2.82 18.00
CA ASP A 89 -12.29 -2.02 16.84
C ASP A 89 -13.48 -1.46 16.03
N TYR A 90 -14.67 -2.09 16.08
CA TYR A 90 -15.85 -1.72 15.29
C TYR A 90 -17.00 -1.15 16.13
N ALA A 91 -17.03 -1.45 17.44
CA ALA A 91 -18.16 -1.13 18.31
C ALA A 91 -18.54 0.36 18.26
N ASP A 92 -17.59 1.25 18.57
CA ASP A 92 -17.85 2.69 18.66
C ASP A 92 -18.31 3.28 17.31
N VAL A 93 -17.72 2.82 16.22
CA VAL A 93 -18.04 3.35 14.88
C VAL A 93 -19.39 2.89 14.38
N LEU A 94 -19.82 1.67 14.75
CA LEU A 94 -21.13 1.11 14.41
C LEU A 94 -22.29 1.68 15.26
N GLU A 95 -21.99 2.43 16.31
CA GLU A 95 -23.02 3.21 17.02
C GLU A 95 -23.45 4.46 16.23
N GLU A 96 -22.54 4.99 15.38
CA GLU A 96 -22.73 6.27 14.68
C GLU A 96 -22.98 6.08 13.17
N TYR A 97 -22.38 5.06 12.55
CA TYR A 97 -22.39 4.87 11.11
C TYR A 97 -22.88 3.49 10.67
N PRO A 98 -23.52 3.40 9.49
CA PRO A 98 -23.87 2.10 8.90
C PRO A 98 -22.62 1.26 8.60
N VAL A 99 -22.81 -0.06 8.48
CA VAL A 99 -21.73 -1.05 8.37
C VAL A 99 -20.69 -0.71 7.32
N ASP A 100 -21.10 -0.40 6.09
CA ASP A 100 -20.15 -0.13 5.00
C ASP A 100 -19.27 1.08 5.30
N LYS A 101 -19.89 2.17 5.79
CA LYS A 101 -19.17 3.38 6.19
C LYS A 101 -18.26 3.12 7.40
N ALA A 102 -18.71 2.33 8.38
CA ALA A 102 -17.91 1.93 9.54
C ALA A 102 -16.66 1.13 9.13
N LEU A 103 -16.77 0.24 8.15
CA LEU A 103 -15.64 -0.51 7.61
C LEU A 103 -14.63 0.40 6.91
N ASP A 104 -15.10 1.40 6.15
CA ASP A 104 -14.22 2.40 5.51
C ASP A 104 -13.51 3.28 6.53
N ILE A 105 -14.21 3.71 7.57
CA ILE A 105 -13.63 4.47 8.68
C ILE A 105 -12.52 3.64 9.36
N GLN A 106 -12.75 2.37 9.62
CA GLN A 106 -11.72 1.49 10.20
C GLN A 106 -10.49 1.31 9.31
N CYS A 107 -10.69 1.31 7.98
CA CYS A 107 -9.59 1.29 7.03
C CYS A 107 -8.76 2.59 7.12
N ALA A 108 -9.44 3.73 7.10
CA ALA A 108 -8.84 5.06 7.21
C ALA A 108 -8.08 5.22 8.55
N ASP A 109 -8.71 4.87 9.66
CA ASP A 109 -8.10 4.92 11.01
C ASP A 109 -6.85 4.02 11.10
N THR A 110 -6.82 2.92 10.36
CA THR A 110 -5.65 2.03 10.27
C THR A 110 -4.49 2.70 9.56
N TYR A 111 -4.74 3.36 8.41
CA TYR A 111 -3.69 4.07 7.68
C TYR A 111 -3.14 5.25 8.48
N GLU A 112 -4.00 6.05 9.09
CA GLU A 112 -3.60 7.17 9.94
C GLU A 112 -2.78 6.71 11.16
N PHE A 113 -3.24 5.64 11.81
CA PHE A 113 -2.51 5.05 12.94
C PHE A 113 -1.10 4.64 12.52
N VAL A 114 -0.96 3.91 11.42
CA VAL A 114 0.35 3.45 10.95
C VAL A 114 1.23 4.63 10.51
N ALA A 115 0.69 5.61 9.79
CA ALA A 115 1.41 6.83 9.42
C ALA A 115 1.97 7.58 10.63
N ARG A 116 1.20 7.64 11.72
CA ARG A 116 1.60 8.32 12.98
C ARG A 116 2.73 7.60 13.70
N ILE A 117 2.69 6.26 13.77
CA ILE A 117 3.68 5.47 14.54
C ILE A 117 4.90 5.07 13.72
N ALA A 118 4.84 5.11 12.39
CA ALA A 118 5.92 4.66 11.52
C ALA A 118 7.24 5.40 11.80
N PRO A 119 8.39 4.70 11.75
CA PRO A 119 9.71 5.31 11.82
C PRO A 119 9.89 6.40 10.75
N LYS A 120 10.67 7.43 11.07
CA LYS A 120 10.87 8.62 10.19
C LYS A 120 11.31 8.24 8.77
N GLU A 121 12.16 7.21 8.66
CA GLU A 121 12.79 6.75 7.42
C GLU A 121 11.81 6.18 6.40
N ILE A 122 10.64 5.72 6.86
CA ILE A 122 9.60 5.09 6.03
C ILE A 122 8.23 5.75 6.19
N ARG A 123 8.12 6.76 7.05
CA ARG A 123 6.85 7.43 7.37
C ARG A 123 6.17 8.03 6.14
N SER A 124 6.96 8.60 5.22
CA SER A 124 6.41 9.19 3.98
C SER A 124 5.52 8.23 3.20
N SER A 125 5.88 6.95 3.10
CA SER A 125 5.09 5.96 2.39
C SER A 125 3.75 5.68 3.10
N PHE A 126 3.73 5.64 4.43
CA PHE A 126 2.49 5.44 5.18
C PHE A 126 1.62 6.70 5.21
N VAL A 127 2.21 7.89 5.14
CA VAL A 127 1.46 9.13 4.91
C VAL A 127 0.82 9.13 3.52
N VAL A 128 1.52 8.65 2.48
CA VAL A 128 0.90 8.46 1.16
C VAL A 128 -0.22 7.41 1.21
N MET A 129 -0.05 6.31 1.97
CA MET A 129 -1.12 5.31 2.15
C MET A 129 -2.38 5.93 2.76
N SER A 130 -2.25 6.83 3.75
CA SER A 130 -3.42 7.49 4.36
C SER A 130 -4.16 8.42 3.39
N LYS A 131 -3.53 8.96 2.36
CA LYS A 131 -4.16 9.77 1.31
C LYS A 131 -5.18 9.00 0.47
N LYS A 132 -5.17 7.68 0.53
CA LYS A 132 -6.20 6.85 -0.10
C LYS A 132 -7.61 7.22 0.36
N THR A 133 -7.76 7.67 1.60
CA THR A 133 -9.05 8.13 2.12
C THR A 133 -9.52 9.41 1.43
N ASP A 134 -8.65 10.40 1.25
CA ASP A 134 -8.98 11.64 0.52
C ASP A 134 -9.35 11.32 -0.94
N ILE A 135 -8.56 10.46 -1.59
CA ILE A 135 -8.83 10.03 -2.98
C ILE A 135 -10.19 9.32 -3.09
N ASN A 136 -10.52 8.43 -2.16
CA ASN A 136 -11.82 7.77 -2.14
C ASN A 136 -12.95 8.78 -1.96
N ASN A 137 -12.80 9.74 -1.07
CA ASN A 137 -13.79 10.81 -0.87
C ASN A 137 -13.97 11.69 -2.13
N ILE A 138 -12.86 12.06 -2.78
CA ILE A 138 -12.94 12.81 -4.06
C ILE A 138 -13.69 11.98 -5.11
N LYS A 139 -13.35 10.69 -5.27
CA LYS A 139 -14.02 9.79 -6.22
C LYS A 139 -15.51 9.66 -5.91
N SER A 140 -15.87 9.46 -4.64
CA SER A 140 -17.29 9.40 -4.22
C SER A 140 -18.03 10.68 -4.56
N LEU A 141 -17.43 11.85 -4.31
CA LEU A 141 -18.02 13.14 -4.62
C LEU A 141 -18.20 13.35 -6.14
N LEU A 142 -17.17 13.03 -6.94
CA LEU A 142 -17.24 13.12 -8.41
C LEU A 142 -18.34 12.20 -8.96
N THR A 143 -18.41 10.97 -8.49
CA THR A 143 -19.45 10.01 -8.89
C THR A 143 -20.84 10.46 -8.47
N ALA A 144 -21.01 10.96 -7.24
CA ALA A 144 -22.27 11.49 -6.74
C ALA A 144 -22.79 12.65 -7.62
N LYS A 145 -21.90 13.56 -8.04
CA LYS A 145 -22.23 14.67 -8.93
C LYS A 145 -22.59 14.22 -10.34
N GLU A 146 -21.88 13.21 -10.86
CA GLU A 146 -22.18 12.65 -12.19
C GLU A 146 -23.56 11.99 -12.27
N VAL A 147 -23.94 11.23 -11.22
CA VAL A 147 -25.23 10.53 -11.19
C VAL A 147 -26.35 11.39 -10.62
N GLY A 148 -26.07 12.58 -10.11
CA GLY A 148 -27.05 13.53 -9.60
C GLY A 148 -27.67 13.14 -8.26
N LEU A 149 -26.86 12.60 -7.34
CA LEU A 149 -27.30 12.30 -5.97
C LEU A 149 -27.65 13.58 -5.20
N THR A 150 -28.56 13.46 -4.25
CA THR A 150 -28.89 14.54 -3.31
C THR A 150 -27.70 14.83 -2.38
N GLU A 151 -27.75 15.99 -1.70
CA GLU A 151 -26.73 16.34 -0.71
C GLU A 151 -26.62 15.31 0.41
N GLU A 152 -27.77 14.82 0.93
CA GLU A 152 -27.84 13.80 1.98
C GLU A 152 -27.21 12.48 1.52
N GLU A 153 -27.57 11.99 0.33
CA GLU A 153 -26.99 10.78 -0.26
C GLU A 153 -25.49 10.94 -0.53
N THR A 154 -25.05 12.14 -0.94
CA THR A 154 -23.64 12.43 -1.17
C THR A 154 -22.86 12.45 0.14
N GLU A 155 -23.39 13.06 1.21
CA GLU A 155 -22.77 13.08 2.54
C GLU A 155 -22.62 11.65 3.09
N ASP A 156 -23.60 10.80 2.82
CA ASP A 156 -23.55 9.41 3.23
C ASP A 156 -22.44 8.59 2.57
N LEU A 157 -22.00 8.99 1.38
CA LEU A 157 -20.88 8.34 0.69
C LEU A 157 -19.51 8.78 1.21
N LEU A 158 -19.39 9.94 1.84
CA LEU A 158 -18.11 10.46 2.31
C LEU A 158 -17.67 9.78 3.60
N ILE A 159 -16.42 9.37 3.64
CA ILE A 159 -15.75 8.82 4.82
C ILE A 159 -15.34 10.00 5.71
N PRO A 160 -15.83 10.14 6.97
CA PRO A 160 -15.50 11.27 7.85
C PRO A 160 -14.07 11.16 8.41
N ARG A 161 -13.13 11.00 7.52
CA ARG A 161 -11.68 10.88 7.74
C ARG A 161 -10.92 11.43 6.55
N GLY A 162 -9.62 11.62 6.72
CA GLY A 162 -8.73 12.20 5.72
C GLY A 162 -8.44 13.66 5.99
N VAL A 163 -7.44 14.20 5.30
CA VAL A 163 -6.99 15.59 5.50
C VAL A 163 -7.97 16.59 4.85
N LEU A 164 -8.59 16.18 3.74
CA LEU A 164 -9.49 17.04 2.96
C LEU A 164 -10.97 16.83 3.29
N TYR A 165 -11.32 16.04 4.31
CA TYR A 165 -12.72 15.71 4.57
C TYR A 165 -13.63 16.93 4.70
N GLU A 166 -13.27 17.93 5.52
CA GLU A 166 -14.09 19.13 5.73
C GLU A 166 -14.19 19.99 4.46
N ASP A 167 -13.09 20.09 3.70
CA ASP A 167 -13.08 20.80 2.43
C ASP A 167 -14.00 20.10 1.41
N LEU A 168 -13.90 18.77 1.28
CA LEU A 168 -14.73 17.98 0.38
C LEU A 168 -16.20 17.97 0.78
N ARG A 169 -16.49 17.95 2.08
CA ARG A 169 -17.84 18.10 2.61
C ARG A 169 -18.47 19.43 2.21
N SER A 170 -17.68 20.51 2.18
CA SER A 170 -18.17 21.82 1.73
C SER A 170 -18.48 21.88 0.23
N LEU A 171 -18.08 20.87 -0.56
CA LEU A 171 -18.34 20.76 -2.00
C LEU A 171 -19.55 19.87 -2.32
N ILE A 172 -20.28 19.42 -1.30
CA ILE A 172 -21.48 18.60 -1.50
C ILE A 172 -22.58 19.40 -2.25
N ASP A 173 -22.61 20.71 -2.14
CA ASP A 173 -23.53 21.62 -2.84
C ASP A 173 -23.00 22.12 -4.22
N ALA A 174 -21.80 21.71 -4.65
CA ALA A 174 -21.26 22.07 -5.96
C ALA A 174 -22.21 21.67 -7.10
N ASP A 175 -22.27 22.48 -8.17
CA ASP A 175 -23.23 22.31 -9.28
C ASP A 175 -22.92 21.09 -10.16
N GLY A 176 -21.65 20.61 -10.17
CA GLY A 176 -21.26 19.47 -10.99
C GLY A 176 -19.81 19.04 -10.82
N VAL A 177 -19.41 18.04 -11.61
CA VAL A 177 -18.06 17.45 -11.58
C VAL A 177 -16.96 18.48 -11.84
N THR A 178 -17.15 19.38 -12.83
CA THR A 178 -16.17 20.42 -13.17
C THR A 178 -15.96 21.40 -12.02
N ASP A 179 -17.02 21.75 -11.29
CA ASP A 179 -16.91 22.66 -10.15
C ASP A 179 -16.15 22.00 -8.99
N VAL A 180 -16.39 20.70 -8.73
CA VAL A 180 -15.60 19.94 -7.76
C VAL A 180 -14.12 19.95 -8.14
N VAL A 181 -13.79 19.66 -9.40
CA VAL A 181 -12.38 19.65 -9.88
C VAL A 181 -11.73 21.02 -9.69
N THR A 182 -12.43 22.10 -10.08
CA THR A 182 -11.90 23.47 -9.97
C THR A 182 -11.73 23.90 -8.51
N SER A 183 -12.64 23.49 -7.63
CA SER A 183 -12.57 23.81 -6.19
C SER A 183 -11.43 23.11 -5.47
N LEU A 184 -10.84 22.07 -6.06
CA LEU A 184 -9.65 21.39 -5.53
C LEU A 184 -8.33 22.11 -5.92
N ASP A 185 -8.39 23.29 -6.57
CA ASP A 185 -7.20 24.11 -6.83
C ASP A 185 -6.43 24.40 -5.53
N GLY A 186 -5.10 24.37 -5.63
CA GLY A 186 -4.21 24.49 -4.47
C GLY A 186 -3.99 23.19 -3.68
N THR A 187 -4.73 22.11 -3.97
CA THR A 187 -4.44 20.77 -3.43
C THR A 187 -3.42 20.02 -4.30
N GLU A 188 -2.86 18.97 -3.75
CA GLU A 188 -1.97 18.09 -4.53
C GLU A 188 -2.68 17.30 -5.65
N TYR A 189 -4.01 17.27 -5.65
CA TYR A 189 -4.84 16.57 -6.64
C TYR A 189 -5.23 17.46 -7.84
N ALA A 190 -5.12 18.78 -7.69
CA ALA A 190 -5.53 19.74 -8.71
C ALA A 190 -4.94 19.43 -10.09
N ALA A 191 -3.61 19.40 -10.20
CA ALA A 191 -2.93 19.20 -11.48
C ALA A 191 -3.31 17.87 -12.17
N VAL A 192 -3.54 16.82 -11.38
CA VAL A 192 -3.92 15.48 -11.89
C VAL A 192 -5.34 15.49 -12.43
N LEU A 193 -6.25 16.16 -11.74
CA LEU A 193 -7.65 16.26 -12.13
C LEU A 193 -7.82 17.20 -13.34
N GLU A 194 -7.12 18.34 -13.36
CA GLU A 194 -7.11 19.27 -14.49
C GLU A 194 -6.59 18.62 -15.78
N ASP A 195 -5.53 17.79 -15.70
CA ASP A 195 -5.01 17.05 -16.86
C ASP A 195 -5.99 16.00 -17.38
N ALA A 196 -6.79 15.41 -16.51
CA ALA A 196 -7.80 14.41 -16.87
C ALA A 196 -9.16 15.02 -17.28
N LEU A 197 -9.44 16.27 -16.90
CA LEU A 197 -10.73 16.93 -17.12
C LEU A 197 -11.18 16.97 -18.59
N PRO A 198 -10.31 17.27 -19.59
CA PRO A 198 -10.70 17.22 -21.00
C PRO A 198 -11.21 15.85 -21.46
N LYS A 199 -10.69 14.76 -20.89
CA LYS A 199 -11.17 13.40 -21.20
C LYS A 199 -12.55 13.14 -20.63
N TYR A 200 -12.81 13.65 -19.43
CA TYR A 200 -14.14 13.63 -18.82
C TYR A 200 -15.12 14.44 -19.66
N GLU A 201 -14.81 15.69 -20.03
CA GLU A 201 -15.68 16.56 -20.83
C GLU A 201 -16.04 15.96 -22.19
N ASN A 202 -15.11 15.21 -22.82
CA ASN A 202 -15.34 14.55 -24.10
C ASN A 202 -16.17 13.26 -23.97
N SER A 203 -16.03 12.50 -22.88
CA SER A 203 -16.66 11.19 -22.71
C SER A 203 -17.93 11.22 -21.86
N GLY A 204 -18.08 12.20 -20.98
CA GLY A 204 -19.10 12.24 -19.93
C GLY A 204 -18.93 11.16 -18.87
N MET A 205 -17.73 10.61 -18.70
CA MET A 205 -17.48 9.51 -17.73
C MET A 205 -16.43 9.92 -16.70
N VAL A 206 -16.80 9.94 -15.42
CA VAL A 206 -15.89 10.22 -14.30
C VAL A 206 -14.74 9.23 -14.19
N LEU A 207 -14.83 8.07 -14.84
CA LEU A 207 -13.79 7.05 -14.88
C LEU A 207 -12.40 7.61 -15.28
N ALA A 208 -12.36 8.62 -16.14
CA ALA A 208 -11.10 9.28 -16.54
C ALA A 208 -10.43 9.98 -15.34
N LEU A 209 -11.22 10.69 -14.52
CA LEU A 209 -10.76 11.39 -13.32
C LEU A 209 -10.38 10.40 -12.21
N GLU A 210 -11.21 9.38 -11.99
CA GLU A 210 -10.94 8.34 -11.00
C GLU A 210 -9.66 7.56 -11.30
N SER A 211 -9.46 7.18 -12.57
CA SER A 211 -8.25 6.47 -13.01
C SER A 211 -6.99 7.33 -12.87
N ALA A 212 -7.09 8.63 -13.12
CA ALA A 212 -5.99 9.57 -12.93
C ALA A 212 -5.60 9.68 -11.44
N LEU A 213 -6.58 9.71 -10.53
CA LEU A 213 -6.35 9.70 -9.08
C LEU A 213 -5.73 8.38 -8.60
N ASP A 214 -6.22 7.24 -9.08
CA ASP A 214 -5.67 5.93 -8.73
C ASP A 214 -4.23 5.78 -9.21
N LYS A 215 -3.93 6.26 -10.42
CA LYS A 215 -2.58 6.31 -10.97
C LYS A 215 -1.67 7.20 -10.12
N TYR A 216 -2.10 8.42 -9.82
CA TYR A 216 -1.38 9.36 -8.97
C TYR A 216 -1.04 8.76 -7.60
N TYR A 217 -2.02 8.08 -6.96
CA TYR A 217 -1.83 7.40 -5.68
C TYR A 217 -0.71 6.36 -5.75
N LEU A 218 -0.79 5.44 -6.71
CA LEU A 218 0.16 4.34 -6.84
C LEU A 218 1.56 4.83 -7.24
N GLU A 219 1.66 5.84 -8.11
CA GLU A 219 2.94 6.48 -8.44
C GLU A 219 3.57 7.18 -7.24
N SER A 220 2.76 7.90 -6.47
CA SER A 220 3.22 8.58 -5.25
C SER A 220 3.67 7.58 -4.20
N LEU A 221 2.96 6.47 -4.04
CA LEU A 221 3.30 5.39 -3.13
C LEU A 221 4.60 4.70 -3.56
N LEU A 222 4.74 4.37 -4.85
CA LEU A 222 5.94 3.78 -5.41
C LEU A 222 7.15 4.70 -5.23
N ARG A 223 7.01 5.98 -5.56
CA ARG A 223 8.06 7.01 -5.41
C ARG A 223 8.50 7.16 -3.96
N SER A 224 7.55 7.17 -3.02
CA SER A 224 7.84 7.29 -1.58
C SER A 224 8.55 6.06 -1.01
N SER A 225 8.35 4.88 -1.61
CA SER A 225 8.95 3.61 -1.20
C SER A 225 10.29 3.30 -1.88
N ASN A 226 10.59 3.97 -3.00
CA ASN A 226 11.82 3.74 -3.79
C ASN A 226 13.00 4.53 -3.21
N VAL A 227 13.40 4.20 -1.98
CA VAL A 227 14.57 4.80 -1.32
C VAL A 227 15.65 3.75 -1.14
N PRO A 228 16.88 3.97 -1.68
CA PRO A 228 17.93 2.95 -1.64
C PRO A 228 18.41 2.63 -0.24
N ALA A 229 18.86 1.40 -0.03
CA ALA A 229 19.95 0.93 0.80
C ALA A 229 19.69 0.24 2.13
N ASP A 230 18.47 0.17 2.70
CA ASP A 230 18.28 -0.71 3.86
C ASP A 230 17.24 -1.81 3.58
N GLU A 231 17.33 -2.90 4.32
CA GLU A 231 16.46 -4.07 4.13
C GLU A 231 14.97 -3.75 4.42
N ASN A 232 14.66 -2.83 5.35
CA ASN A 232 13.30 -2.41 5.63
C ASN A 232 12.68 -1.71 4.42
N LYS A 233 13.44 -0.83 3.77
CA LYS A 233 13.01 -0.10 2.57
C LYS A 233 12.86 -1.04 1.36
N GLN A 234 13.74 -2.04 1.23
CA GLN A 234 13.61 -3.08 0.19
C GLN A 234 12.34 -3.91 0.38
N ILE A 235 11.99 -4.25 1.63
CA ILE A 235 10.74 -4.95 1.95
C ILE A 235 9.53 -4.07 1.63
N LEU A 236 9.57 -2.79 1.99
CA LEU A 236 8.50 -1.83 1.67
C LEU A 236 8.33 -1.67 0.15
N PHE A 237 9.42 -1.46 -0.58
CA PHE A 237 9.41 -1.39 -2.04
C PHE A 237 8.86 -2.68 -2.68
N SER A 238 9.27 -3.84 -2.17
CA SER A 238 8.74 -5.12 -2.65
C SER A 238 7.22 -5.23 -2.45
N TYR A 239 6.70 -4.73 -1.33
CA TYR A 239 5.27 -4.72 -1.04
C TYR A 239 4.51 -3.77 -1.96
N VAL A 240 4.95 -2.52 -2.03
CA VAL A 240 4.33 -1.47 -2.86
C VAL A 240 4.45 -1.81 -4.36
N GLY A 241 5.64 -2.19 -4.82
CA GLY A 241 5.85 -2.57 -6.22
C GLY A 241 5.05 -3.80 -6.65
N THR A 242 4.76 -4.73 -5.71
CA THR A 242 3.84 -5.84 -5.98
C THR A 242 2.40 -5.35 -6.15
N GLN A 243 1.96 -4.32 -5.40
CA GLN A 243 0.63 -3.71 -5.60
C GLN A 243 0.54 -3.06 -6.99
N VAL A 244 1.59 -2.35 -7.41
CA VAL A 244 1.69 -1.73 -8.74
C VAL A 244 1.65 -2.79 -9.84
N ASP A 245 2.45 -3.85 -9.75
CA ASP A 245 2.43 -4.95 -10.72
C ASP A 245 1.03 -5.56 -10.84
N ILE A 246 0.36 -5.80 -9.71
CA ILE A 246 -0.99 -6.37 -9.68
C ILE A 246 -2.02 -5.41 -10.28
N ALA A 247 -1.93 -4.12 -10.02
CA ALA A 247 -2.80 -3.12 -10.64
C ALA A 247 -2.65 -3.12 -12.17
N ASN A 248 -1.41 -3.13 -12.68
CA ASN A 248 -1.13 -3.23 -14.10
C ASN A 248 -1.68 -4.54 -14.70
N LEU A 249 -1.46 -5.68 -14.05
CA LEU A 249 -1.96 -6.97 -14.54
C LEU A 249 -3.48 -7.00 -14.62
N LYS A 250 -4.18 -6.49 -13.60
CA LYS A 250 -5.64 -6.39 -13.62
C LYS A 250 -6.11 -5.50 -14.77
N LEU A 251 -5.47 -4.34 -14.98
CA LEU A 251 -5.79 -3.43 -16.07
C LEU A 251 -5.59 -4.10 -17.44
N ILE A 252 -4.43 -4.72 -17.66
CA ILE A 252 -4.10 -5.40 -18.92
C ILE A 252 -5.08 -6.56 -19.21
N ILE A 253 -5.37 -7.39 -18.20
CA ILE A 253 -6.30 -8.52 -18.35
C ILE A 253 -7.71 -8.03 -18.71
N ARG A 254 -8.21 -6.97 -18.04
CA ARG A 254 -9.51 -6.34 -18.39
C ARG A 254 -9.50 -5.80 -19.80
N ALA A 255 -8.49 -5.02 -20.15
CA ALA A 255 -8.36 -4.43 -21.48
C ALA A 255 -8.35 -5.50 -22.59
N LYS A 256 -7.62 -6.61 -22.39
CA LYS A 256 -7.64 -7.74 -23.35
C LYS A 256 -8.97 -8.46 -23.43
N LYS A 257 -9.69 -8.55 -22.30
CA LYS A 257 -11.06 -9.09 -22.31
C LYS A 257 -12.02 -8.21 -23.11
N ASP A 258 -11.85 -6.89 -23.02
CA ASP A 258 -12.71 -5.90 -23.67
C ASP A 258 -12.19 -5.50 -25.08
N ASN A 259 -11.12 -6.15 -25.56
CA ASN A 259 -10.48 -5.91 -26.86
C ASN A 259 -9.98 -4.46 -27.03
N LEU A 260 -9.52 -3.82 -25.96
CA LEU A 260 -8.93 -2.50 -26.01
C LEU A 260 -7.50 -2.57 -26.61
N SER A 261 -7.12 -1.51 -27.33
CA SER A 261 -5.81 -1.40 -27.96
C SER A 261 -4.71 -1.05 -26.96
N TYR A 262 -3.46 -1.13 -27.40
CA TYR A 262 -2.30 -0.65 -26.65
C TYR A 262 -2.46 0.83 -26.27
N ASP A 263 -2.83 1.68 -27.23
CA ASP A 263 -2.94 3.12 -27.03
C ASP A 263 -4.05 3.51 -26.02
N ASP A 264 -5.09 2.69 -25.92
CA ASP A 264 -6.17 2.91 -24.96
C ASP A 264 -5.72 2.71 -23.50
N ILE A 265 -4.79 1.78 -23.25
CA ILE A 265 -4.38 1.38 -21.90
C ILE A 265 -3.02 1.92 -21.48
N ALA A 266 -2.13 2.24 -22.42
CA ALA A 266 -0.79 2.75 -22.13
C ALA A 266 -0.78 3.98 -21.19
N PRO A 267 -1.69 4.96 -21.29
CA PRO A 267 -1.73 6.10 -20.38
C PRO A 267 -1.98 5.75 -18.90
N TYR A 268 -2.57 4.60 -18.64
CA TYR A 268 -2.95 4.15 -17.28
C TYR A 268 -1.96 3.16 -16.67
N ILE A 269 -0.99 2.69 -17.44
CA ILE A 269 0.06 1.79 -16.98
C ILE A 269 1.03 2.54 -16.08
N LEU A 270 1.45 1.86 -15.02
CA LEU A 270 2.44 2.31 -14.05
C LEU A 270 3.77 1.61 -14.31
N GLU A 271 4.79 2.38 -14.62
CA GLU A 271 6.14 1.86 -14.81
C GLU A 271 6.83 1.54 -13.48
N ASP A 272 7.91 0.76 -13.54
CA ASP A 272 8.81 0.50 -12.40
C ASP A 272 8.20 -0.24 -11.21
N GLY A 273 7.24 -1.12 -11.42
CA GLY A 273 6.77 -2.08 -10.42
C GLY A 273 7.89 -2.99 -9.87
N TYR A 274 7.52 -4.01 -9.10
CA TYR A 274 8.51 -4.90 -8.46
C TYR A 274 9.19 -5.86 -9.45
N GLN A 275 8.41 -6.50 -10.33
CA GLN A 275 8.91 -7.47 -11.32
C GLN A 275 8.58 -7.10 -12.77
N LEU A 276 7.51 -6.34 -12.99
CA LEU A 276 7.05 -5.96 -14.31
C LEU A 276 7.67 -4.62 -14.68
N ARG A 277 8.76 -4.67 -15.45
CA ARG A 277 9.40 -3.50 -16.01
C ARG A 277 8.71 -3.04 -17.30
N GLU A 278 8.93 -1.82 -17.71
CA GLU A 278 8.34 -1.19 -18.89
C GLU A 278 8.29 -2.12 -20.11
N TRP A 279 9.44 -2.71 -20.49
CA TRP A 279 9.53 -3.63 -21.64
C TRP A 279 8.60 -4.84 -21.50
N LYS A 280 8.45 -5.38 -20.26
CA LYS A 280 7.58 -6.53 -20.01
C LYS A 280 6.11 -6.13 -20.06
N LEU A 281 5.76 -4.98 -19.50
CA LEU A 281 4.41 -4.42 -19.57
C LEU A 281 4.00 -4.19 -21.04
N LYS A 282 4.91 -3.66 -21.85
CA LYS A 282 4.70 -3.48 -23.29
C LYS A 282 4.39 -4.80 -23.99
N ASP A 283 5.22 -5.84 -23.78
CA ASP A 283 4.99 -7.17 -24.35
C ASP A 283 3.60 -7.74 -23.96
N LEU A 284 3.21 -7.57 -22.69
CA LEU A 284 1.90 -8.03 -22.21
C LEU A 284 0.75 -7.24 -22.83
N MET A 285 0.90 -5.92 -23.01
CA MET A 285 -0.10 -5.08 -23.66
C MET A 285 -0.23 -5.38 -25.17
N GLU A 286 0.84 -5.81 -25.83
CA GLU A 286 0.83 -6.22 -27.24
C GLU A 286 0.32 -7.65 -27.45
N SER A 287 0.13 -8.44 -26.39
CA SER A 287 -0.43 -9.79 -26.44
C SER A 287 -1.84 -9.78 -27.07
N PRO A 288 -2.20 -10.80 -27.88
CA PRO A 288 -3.48 -10.80 -28.59
C PRO A 288 -4.70 -11.02 -27.68
N ASP A 289 -4.54 -11.77 -26.59
CA ASP A 289 -5.63 -12.15 -25.70
C ASP A 289 -5.15 -12.42 -24.26
N VAL A 290 -6.09 -12.68 -23.34
CA VAL A 290 -5.82 -12.96 -21.93
C VAL A 290 -4.89 -14.17 -21.74
N THR A 291 -5.07 -15.22 -22.53
CA THR A 291 -4.25 -16.45 -22.43
C THR A 291 -2.79 -16.16 -22.75
N ASN A 292 -2.54 -15.36 -23.79
CA ASN A 292 -1.19 -14.93 -24.18
C ASN A 292 -0.57 -13.98 -23.15
N VAL A 293 -1.36 -13.12 -22.50
CA VAL A 293 -0.88 -12.32 -21.36
C VAL A 293 -0.36 -13.21 -20.26
N ILE A 294 -1.11 -14.25 -19.88
CA ILE A 294 -0.71 -15.17 -18.79
C ILE A 294 0.55 -15.95 -19.17
N SER A 295 0.62 -16.48 -20.41
CA SER A 295 1.80 -17.17 -20.93
C SER A 295 3.02 -16.24 -20.97
N GLY A 296 2.81 -14.97 -21.31
CA GLY A 296 3.83 -13.94 -21.30
C GLY A 296 4.43 -13.63 -19.94
N LEU A 297 3.83 -14.08 -18.84
CA LEU A 297 4.33 -13.89 -17.47
C LEU A 297 5.34 -14.95 -17.03
N GLU A 298 5.70 -15.90 -17.88
CA GLU A 298 6.70 -16.92 -17.56
C GLU A 298 7.98 -16.27 -16.99
N GLY A 299 8.53 -16.89 -15.94
CA GLY A 299 9.69 -16.38 -15.19
C GLY A 299 9.37 -15.33 -14.14
N THR A 300 8.12 -14.87 -14.02
CA THR A 300 7.66 -14.00 -12.92
C THR A 300 6.96 -14.83 -11.83
N LYS A 301 6.81 -14.26 -10.63
CA LYS A 301 6.04 -14.88 -9.54
C LYS A 301 4.53 -14.89 -9.80
N TYR A 302 4.07 -14.17 -10.79
CA TYR A 302 2.65 -14.10 -11.16
C TYR A 302 2.24 -15.25 -12.09
N SER A 303 3.20 -15.86 -12.79
CA SER A 303 2.95 -16.93 -13.76
C SER A 303 2.19 -18.10 -13.15
N ASP A 304 2.73 -18.70 -12.09
CA ASP A 304 2.11 -19.87 -11.44
C ASP A 304 0.71 -19.54 -10.91
N VAL A 305 0.56 -18.36 -10.27
CA VAL A 305 -0.70 -17.90 -9.66
C VAL A 305 -1.81 -17.79 -10.69
N LEU A 306 -1.50 -17.24 -11.87
CA LEU A 306 -2.49 -17.03 -12.92
C LEU A 306 -2.72 -18.29 -13.76
N THR A 307 -1.67 -19.11 -13.94
CA THR A 307 -1.80 -20.42 -14.59
C THR A 307 -2.72 -21.35 -13.80
N ASP A 308 -2.59 -21.38 -12.46
CA ASP A 308 -3.48 -22.17 -11.60
C ASP A 308 -4.96 -21.70 -11.71
N ALA A 309 -5.19 -20.41 -11.98
CA ALA A 309 -6.53 -19.85 -12.16
C ALA A 309 -7.13 -20.12 -13.56
N MET A 310 -6.32 -20.51 -14.57
CA MET A 310 -6.77 -20.74 -15.95
C MET A 310 -7.87 -21.78 -16.07
N ALA A 311 -7.83 -22.85 -15.26
CA ALA A 311 -8.86 -23.90 -15.31
C ALA A 311 -10.25 -23.31 -15.08
N LYS A 312 -10.40 -22.46 -14.05
CA LYS A 312 -11.68 -21.79 -13.73
C LYS A 312 -12.05 -20.74 -14.77
N TYR A 313 -11.07 -20.04 -15.33
CA TYR A 313 -11.32 -19.09 -16.43
C TYR A 313 -11.87 -19.80 -17.66
N ASN A 314 -11.33 -20.97 -18.01
CA ASN A 314 -11.80 -21.75 -19.16
C ASN A 314 -13.24 -22.28 -19.00
N GLU A 315 -13.71 -22.45 -17.75
CA GLU A 315 -15.09 -22.90 -17.47
C GLU A 315 -16.13 -21.78 -17.64
N ASN A 316 -15.80 -20.54 -17.24
CA ASN A 316 -16.80 -19.47 -17.14
C ASN A 316 -16.43 -18.17 -17.86
N ALA A 317 -15.23 -18.10 -18.46
CA ALA A 317 -14.69 -16.94 -19.14
C ALA A 317 -14.66 -15.63 -18.28
N SER A 318 -14.69 -15.77 -16.94
CA SER A 318 -14.71 -14.64 -16.02
C SER A 318 -13.30 -14.26 -15.58
N ILE A 319 -12.89 -13.03 -15.88
CA ILE A 319 -11.58 -12.48 -15.44
C ILE A 319 -11.50 -12.28 -13.92
N ALA A 320 -12.63 -12.25 -13.22
CA ALA A 320 -12.67 -12.14 -11.77
C ALA A 320 -11.89 -13.26 -11.06
N VAL A 321 -11.70 -14.42 -11.70
CA VAL A 321 -10.86 -15.51 -11.16
C VAL A 321 -9.41 -15.11 -11.06
N PHE A 322 -8.88 -14.36 -12.03
CA PHE A 322 -7.51 -13.85 -12.04
C PHE A 322 -7.34 -12.71 -11.05
N GLU A 323 -8.29 -11.80 -10.98
CA GLU A 323 -8.26 -10.69 -10.01
C GLU A 323 -8.24 -11.22 -8.58
N LYS A 324 -9.09 -12.22 -8.28
CA LYS A 324 -9.12 -12.89 -6.98
C LYS A 324 -7.82 -13.62 -6.67
N ALA A 325 -7.21 -14.28 -7.67
CA ALA A 325 -5.93 -14.97 -7.52
C ALA A 325 -4.79 -13.97 -7.23
N LEU A 326 -4.77 -12.84 -7.92
CA LEU A 326 -3.79 -11.76 -7.69
C LEU A 326 -3.96 -11.11 -6.31
N ASP A 327 -5.18 -10.88 -5.84
CA ASP A 327 -5.43 -10.36 -4.50
C ASP A 327 -4.99 -11.34 -3.40
N ALA A 328 -5.27 -12.62 -3.59
CA ALA A 328 -4.80 -13.67 -2.68
C ALA A 328 -3.27 -13.75 -2.67
N TYR A 329 -2.63 -13.61 -3.83
CA TYR A 329 -1.17 -13.55 -3.92
C TYR A 329 -0.59 -12.34 -3.18
N LEU A 330 -1.19 -11.15 -3.32
CA LEU A 330 -0.75 -9.94 -2.59
C LEU A 330 -0.78 -10.17 -1.09
N SER A 331 -1.89 -10.69 -0.56
CA SER A 331 -2.04 -10.99 0.87
C SER A 331 -1.01 -12.03 1.35
N LYS A 332 -0.81 -13.12 0.58
CA LYS A 332 0.21 -14.14 0.87
C LYS A 332 1.63 -13.57 0.82
N SER A 333 1.93 -12.71 -0.16
CA SER A 333 3.23 -12.04 -0.29
C SER A 333 3.49 -11.11 0.90
N ALA A 334 2.52 -10.29 1.29
CA ALA A 334 2.63 -9.42 2.46
C ALA A 334 2.85 -10.22 3.76
N LYS A 335 2.15 -11.34 3.94
CA LYS A 335 2.37 -12.26 5.07
C LYS A 335 3.81 -12.79 5.07
N SER A 336 4.34 -13.20 3.91
CA SER A 336 5.73 -13.65 3.77
C SER A 336 6.73 -12.54 4.09
N LEU A 337 6.51 -11.33 3.55
CA LEU A 337 7.35 -10.15 3.82
C LEU A 337 7.34 -9.79 5.31
N SER A 338 6.19 -9.91 5.99
CA SER A 338 6.06 -9.63 7.42
C SER A 338 6.93 -10.52 8.31
N MET A 339 7.28 -11.70 7.83
CA MET A 339 8.13 -12.67 8.56
C MET A 339 9.63 -12.45 8.30
N LYS A 340 10.02 -11.76 7.21
CA LYS A 340 11.43 -11.55 6.86
C LYS A 340 12.18 -10.69 7.87
N LYS A 341 11.52 -9.65 8.42
CA LYS A 341 12.14 -8.75 9.40
C LYS A 341 11.20 -8.49 10.58
N PRO A 342 11.10 -9.44 11.51
CA PRO A 342 10.10 -9.40 12.59
C PRO A 342 10.36 -8.29 13.63
N LEU A 343 11.57 -7.74 13.69
CA LEU A 343 11.96 -6.60 14.53
C LEU A 343 12.14 -5.30 13.71
N GLY A 344 11.69 -5.30 12.46
CA GLY A 344 11.72 -4.16 11.55
C GLY A 344 10.32 -3.81 11.03
N ILE A 345 10.24 -3.50 9.74
CA ILE A 345 9.00 -3.10 9.04
C ILE A 345 7.98 -4.26 8.90
N GLY A 346 8.43 -5.51 8.97
CA GLY A 346 7.59 -6.68 8.71
C GLY A 346 6.25 -6.68 9.43
N PRO A 347 6.20 -6.51 10.77
CA PRO A 347 4.93 -6.45 11.51
C PRO A 347 3.98 -5.35 11.02
N ILE A 348 4.51 -4.19 10.62
CA ILE A 348 3.71 -3.05 10.14
C ILE A 348 3.02 -3.41 8.82
N ILE A 349 3.78 -3.90 7.83
CA ILE A 349 3.22 -4.35 6.53
C ILE A 349 2.21 -5.49 6.74
N GLY A 350 2.56 -6.45 7.60
CA GLY A 350 1.69 -7.57 7.89
C GLY A 350 0.36 -7.16 8.51
N TYR A 351 0.35 -6.16 9.39
CA TYR A 351 -0.87 -5.63 9.99
C TYR A 351 -1.73 -4.89 8.97
N VAL A 352 -1.14 -3.95 8.21
CA VAL A 352 -1.87 -3.19 7.18
C VAL A 352 -2.54 -4.13 6.18
N SER A 353 -1.77 -5.04 5.59
CA SER A 353 -2.31 -5.98 4.59
C SER A 353 -3.39 -6.90 5.14
N GLN A 354 -3.25 -7.37 6.38
CA GLN A 354 -4.27 -8.22 7.00
C GLN A 354 -5.53 -7.44 7.34
N LYS A 355 -5.42 -6.19 7.80
CA LYS A 355 -6.58 -5.33 8.06
C LYS A 355 -7.32 -4.98 6.77
N GLU A 356 -6.61 -4.64 5.70
CA GLU A 356 -7.20 -4.44 4.37
C GLU A 356 -7.96 -5.68 3.88
N THR A 357 -7.37 -6.86 4.06
CA THR A 357 -7.99 -8.14 3.68
C THR A 357 -9.22 -8.42 4.54
N GLU A 358 -9.16 -8.18 5.85
CA GLU A 358 -10.29 -8.31 6.76
C GLU A 358 -11.45 -7.42 6.34
N ILE A 359 -11.20 -6.13 6.15
CA ILE A 359 -12.22 -5.16 5.74
C ILE A 359 -12.83 -5.54 4.38
N LYS A 360 -12.00 -5.95 3.42
CA LYS A 360 -12.49 -6.42 2.12
C LYS A 360 -13.42 -7.63 2.25
N ASN A 361 -13.05 -8.60 3.08
CA ASN A 361 -13.88 -9.78 3.33
C ASN A 361 -15.20 -9.41 4.01
N LEU A 362 -15.16 -8.54 5.02
CA LEU A 362 -16.34 -8.06 5.72
C LEU A 362 -17.30 -7.32 4.78
N LYS A 363 -16.78 -6.48 3.87
CA LYS A 363 -17.61 -5.82 2.85
C LYS A 363 -18.25 -6.81 1.88
N ILE A 364 -17.51 -7.84 1.46
CA ILE A 364 -18.07 -8.90 0.59
C ILE A 364 -19.22 -9.62 1.31
N ILE A 365 -19.08 -9.92 2.58
CA ILE A 365 -20.12 -10.56 3.38
C ILE A 365 -21.33 -9.62 3.54
N ALA A 366 -21.09 -8.37 3.95
CA ALA A 366 -22.16 -7.37 4.12
C ALA A 366 -22.99 -7.16 2.84
N ASN A 367 -22.35 -7.12 1.68
CA ASN A 367 -23.01 -6.97 0.38
C ASN A 367 -23.70 -8.25 -0.13
N GLY A 368 -23.44 -9.39 0.50
CA GLY A 368 -24.08 -10.67 0.18
C GLY A 368 -25.30 -10.99 1.04
N LEU A 369 -25.53 -10.23 2.11
CA LEU A 369 -26.65 -10.36 3.05
C LEU A 369 -27.84 -9.49 2.67
#